data_8471e82aebd991179b8b913f4a4aa61f
#
_entry.id   8471e82aebd991179b8b913f4a4aa61f
#
_cell.length_a   1.000
_cell.length_b   1.000
_cell.length_c   1.000
_cell.angle_alpha   90.00
_cell.angle_beta   90.00
_cell.angle_gamma   90.00
#
_symmetry.space_group_name_H-M   'P 1'
#
loop_
_entity.id
_entity.type
_entity.pdbx_description
1 polymer ?
#
loop_
_entity_poly.entity_id
_entity_poly.type
_entity_poly.pdbx_seq_one_letter_code
_entity_poly.pdbx_strand_id
1 'polypeptide(L)'
;MTLTLFDYVEMTVTAILAITLFILLIKQRSARLEIQKKEETEKQRLYQILILKEIQDKIGYSLDIEKIVDVITGSLRNLFSYSTASSILIKNGKLVFKVYIEENVNSNFIIRVKNSMIASLGALVGNLPTQIEESILGVPLDETKTKTVASYFNIPLIIGNRVVGLINVSSRNKNLYKEEVTAIYQIVAQATAALSRLEYVLETEKGKLTSMISSLVDGVFMVDTNHNLLIINGAAKTFLNIANQTANFTHVLTAIGQQYNLADKIDQVLKNNTALEDKEITINNKVFDVFITPVPNALEENNAQPIGASILFHDITIEKSIETIKEDFTHMMVHELRAPLTAIKDSAELMIETFEDKGALEKEQQKRLLQIMDMQSKNLLEQINQVLDAAKIEAGKFSIEKVSSDIGEVIQNAVEPYLPQASKKQILISTDIYYPLPKVDVDPVRITQVLNNLISNSLKFTPPNGKVVVSAKPGDGIVTVGVSDNGIGIPENEQKDLFSKYYQIRTTPHELAKKGTGLGLYITKGIVGAHNGSVGVISSEGKGTTIYFTLPIQGGGPRVLQGHVVQTPGVTAANLVN
;
A
#
# COMPACT_ATOMS: atom_id res chain seq x y z
N MET A 1 88.83 -57.16 -52.61
CA MET A 1 88.81 -56.71 -51.20
C MET A 1 87.41 -57.01 -50.70
N THR A 2 87.22 -58.19 -50.10
CA THR A 2 85.93 -58.67 -49.61
C THR A 2 85.75 -58.14 -48.22
N LEU A 3 84.73 -57.29 -48.05
CA LEU A 3 84.26 -56.84 -46.73
C LEU A 3 83.93 -58.07 -45.88
N THR A 4 84.51 -58.17 -44.68
CA THR A 4 84.26 -59.27 -43.75
C THR A 4 82.86 -59.16 -43.13
N LEU A 5 82.29 -60.24 -42.74
CA LEU A 5 80.95 -60.31 -42.05
C LEU A 5 80.85 -59.37 -40.83
N PHE A 6 82.01 -59.12 -40.22
CA PHE A 6 82.22 -58.23 -39.10
C PHE A 6 81.93 -56.74 -39.45
N ASP A 7 82.44 -56.26 -40.58
CA ASP A 7 82.23 -54.88 -41.08
C ASP A 7 80.77 -54.61 -41.41
N TYR A 8 80.05 -55.62 -41.90
CA TYR A 8 78.60 -55.52 -42.14
C TYR A 8 77.78 -55.40 -40.88
N VAL A 9 78.11 -56.15 -39.83
CA VAL A 9 77.47 -56.10 -38.53
C VAL A 9 77.69 -54.75 -37.84
N GLU A 10 78.99 -54.24 -37.89
CA GLU A 10 79.30 -52.94 -37.31
C GLU A 10 78.59 -51.78 -38.03
N MET A 11 78.52 -51.83 -39.37
CA MET A 11 77.80 -50.83 -40.16
C MET A 11 76.25 -50.88 -39.90
N THR A 12 75.66 -52.02 -39.70
CA THR A 12 74.25 -52.13 -39.33
C THR A 12 73.90 -51.68 -37.89
N VAL A 13 74.81 -51.95 -36.94
CA VAL A 13 74.64 -51.50 -35.56
C VAL A 13 74.82 -49.96 -35.49
N THR A 14 75.80 -49.38 -36.19
CA THR A 14 75.93 -47.94 -36.23
C THR A 14 74.81 -47.25 -36.95
N ALA A 15 74.23 -47.82 -38.01
CA ALA A 15 73.01 -47.30 -38.68
C ALA A 15 71.77 -47.33 -37.77
N ILE A 16 71.58 -48.39 -37.02
CA ILE A 16 70.46 -48.53 -36.04
C ILE A 16 70.65 -47.53 -34.92
N LEU A 17 71.86 -47.33 -34.37
CA LEU A 17 72.14 -46.32 -33.37
C LEU A 17 71.91 -44.91 -33.86
N ALA A 18 72.27 -44.60 -35.08
CA ALA A 18 72.00 -43.29 -35.71
C ALA A 18 70.54 -43.03 -35.95
N ILE A 19 69.77 -44.02 -36.36
CA ILE A 19 68.28 -43.93 -36.53
C ILE A 19 67.59 -43.77 -35.18
N THR A 20 68.02 -44.50 -34.17
CA THR A 20 67.39 -44.36 -32.81
C THR A 20 67.71 -42.99 -32.20
N LEU A 21 68.96 -42.49 -32.37
CA LEU A 21 69.34 -41.14 -31.92
C LEU A 21 68.55 -40.07 -32.67
N PHE A 22 68.31 -40.21 -33.97
CA PHE A 22 67.53 -39.29 -34.77
C PHE A 22 66.06 -39.27 -34.34
N ILE A 23 65.44 -40.44 -34.06
CA ILE A 23 64.10 -40.55 -33.55
C ILE A 23 63.97 -39.91 -32.16
N LEU A 24 64.97 -40.07 -31.28
CA LEU A 24 65.03 -39.44 -29.97
C LEU A 24 65.13 -37.92 -30.05
N LEU A 25 65.94 -37.38 -30.99
CA LEU A 25 66.04 -35.92 -31.23
C LEU A 25 64.74 -35.34 -31.77
N ILE A 26 63.99 -36.04 -32.64
CA ILE A 26 62.70 -35.59 -33.16
C ILE A 26 61.66 -35.61 -32.00
N LYS A 27 61.64 -36.67 -31.17
CA LYS A 27 60.75 -36.72 -29.98
C LYS A 27 61.08 -35.62 -28.99
N GLN A 28 62.35 -35.35 -28.73
CA GLN A 28 62.74 -34.28 -27.82
C GLN A 28 62.37 -32.91 -28.35
N ARG A 29 62.47 -32.67 -29.69
CA ARG A 29 62.06 -31.42 -30.33
C ARG A 29 60.55 -31.24 -30.32
N SER A 30 59.77 -32.28 -30.57
CA SER A 30 58.31 -32.24 -30.49
C SER A 30 57.81 -32.00 -29.05
N ALA A 31 58.44 -32.64 -28.05
CA ALA A 31 58.10 -32.41 -26.62
C ALA A 31 58.45 -30.97 -26.18
N ARG A 32 59.55 -30.40 -26.61
CA ARG A 32 59.87 -28.98 -26.34
C ARG A 32 58.88 -28.01 -26.99
N LEU A 33 58.43 -28.28 -28.21
CA LEU A 33 57.44 -27.46 -28.89
C LEU A 33 56.08 -27.55 -28.20
N GLU A 34 55.71 -28.72 -27.69
CA GLU A 34 54.50 -28.92 -26.93
C GLU A 34 54.52 -28.20 -25.58
N ILE A 35 55.66 -28.22 -24.88
CA ILE A 35 55.85 -27.48 -23.62
C ILE A 35 55.77 -25.97 -23.87
N GLN A 36 56.47 -25.44 -24.88
CA GLN A 36 56.39 -24.03 -25.24
C GLN A 36 54.98 -23.58 -25.59
N LYS A 37 54.25 -24.42 -26.33
CA LYS A 37 52.83 -24.12 -26.67
C LYS A 37 51.94 -24.11 -25.46
N LYS A 38 52.15 -25.00 -24.47
CA LYS A 38 51.46 -24.98 -23.19
C LYS A 38 51.77 -23.76 -22.35
N GLU A 39 53.04 -23.39 -22.22
CA GLU A 39 53.47 -22.20 -21.50
C GLU A 39 52.87 -20.91 -22.09
N GLU A 40 52.78 -20.81 -23.42
CA GLU A 40 52.20 -19.68 -24.12
C GLU A 40 50.69 -19.59 -23.89
N THR A 41 49.99 -20.72 -23.91
CA THR A 41 48.54 -20.82 -23.61
C THR A 41 48.25 -20.47 -22.15
N GLU A 42 49.08 -20.91 -21.18
CA GLU A 42 48.94 -20.55 -19.78
C GLU A 42 49.17 -19.05 -19.54
N LYS A 43 50.19 -18.45 -20.16
CA LYS A 43 50.43 -17.01 -20.11
C LYS A 43 49.25 -16.21 -20.62
N GLN A 44 48.68 -16.58 -21.78
CA GLN A 44 47.49 -15.91 -22.32
C GLN A 44 46.29 -16.02 -21.37
N ARG A 45 46.10 -17.17 -20.77
CA ARG A 45 45.02 -17.41 -19.80
C ARG A 45 45.20 -16.55 -18.54
N LEU A 46 46.42 -16.41 -18.06
CA LEU A 46 46.74 -15.56 -16.91
C LEU A 46 46.47 -14.07 -17.21
N TYR A 47 46.85 -13.59 -18.40
CA TYR A 47 46.56 -12.22 -18.85
C TYR A 47 45.04 -11.97 -18.96
N GLN A 48 44.26 -12.91 -19.48
CA GLN A 48 42.80 -12.81 -19.51
C GLN A 48 42.22 -12.63 -18.12
N ILE A 49 42.68 -13.42 -17.15
CA ILE A 49 42.22 -13.35 -15.76
C ILE A 49 42.58 -11.98 -15.14
N LEU A 50 43.79 -11.47 -15.39
CA LEU A 50 44.20 -10.17 -14.87
C LEU A 50 43.37 -9.01 -15.43
N ILE A 51 43.07 -9.03 -16.72
CA ILE A 51 42.24 -8.02 -17.37
C ILE A 51 40.80 -8.08 -16.82
N LEU A 52 40.24 -9.30 -16.65
CA LEU A 52 38.94 -9.47 -16.08
C LEU A 52 38.86 -8.96 -14.63
N LYS A 53 39.92 -9.18 -13.84
CA LYS A 53 40.01 -8.65 -12.49
C LYS A 53 40.06 -7.11 -12.48
N GLU A 54 40.86 -6.51 -13.33
CA GLU A 54 40.95 -5.04 -13.48
C GLU A 54 39.59 -4.45 -13.89
N ILE A 55 38.88 -5.11 -14.81
CA ILE A 55 37.52 -4.72 -15.22
C ILE A 55 36.54 -4.85 -14.04
N GLN A 56 36.58 -5.95 -13.29
CA GLN A 56 35.74 -6.15 -12.12
C GLN A 56 35.98 -5.10 -11.04
N ASP A 57 37.22 -4.78 -10.76
CA ASP A 57 37.58 -3.76 -9.78
C ASP A 57 37.08 -2.35 -10.21
N LYS A 58 37.13 -2.04 -11.50
CA LYS A 58 36.64 -0.76 -12.02
C LYS A 58 35.10 -0.70 -12.13
N ILE A 59 34.44 -1.80 -12.45
CA ILE A 59 32.97 -1.90 -12.42
C ILE A 59 32.43 -1.69 -11.00
N GLY A 60 33.13 -2.15 -9.95
CA GLY A 60 32.78 -1.94 -8.56
C GLY A 60 32.67 -0.48 -8.13
N TYR A 61 33.34 0.43 -8.86
CA TYR A 61 33.37 1.87 -8.55
C TYR A 61 32.61 2.76 -9.54
N SER A 62 32.16 2.26 -10.69
CA SER A 62 31.49 3.07 -11.71
C SER A 62 30.60 2.22 -12.61
N LEU A 63 29.33 2.60 -12.72
CA LEU A 63 28.36 2.11 -13.71
C LEU A 63 28.57 2.74 -15.11
N ASP A 64 29.65 3.53 -15.31
CA ASP A 64 29.90 4.19 -16.58
C ASP A 64 30.49 3.20 -17.60
N ILE A 65 29.61 2.78 -18.52
CA ILE A 65 29.95 1.86 -19.62
C ILE A 65 31.13 2.37 -20.44
N GLU A 66 31.29 3.68 -20.59
CA GLU A 66 32.39 4.31 -21.34
C GLU A 66 33.74 4.01 -20.71
N LYS A 67 33.83 4.15 -19.37
CA LYS A 67 35.08 3.83 -18.63
C LYS A 67 35.43 2.35 -18.73
N ILE A 68 34.44 1.48 -18.71
CA ILE A 68 34.64 0.03 -18.83
C ILE A 68 35.14 -0.33 -20.22
N VAL A 69 34.54 0.26 -21.25
CA VAL A 69 34.99 0.07 -22.64
C VAL A 69 36.41 0.62 -22.87
N ASP A 70 36.76 1.76 -22.27
CA ASP A 70 38.09 2.32 -22.30
C ASP A 70 39.15 1.39 -21.66
N VAL A 71 38.79 0.72 -20.56
CA VAL A 71 39.64 -0.30 -19.93
C VAL A 71 39.80 -1.52 -20.83
N ILE A 72 38.71 -2.02 -21.41
CA ILE A 72 38.78 -3.16 -22.33
C ILE A 72 39.67 -2.82 -23.51
N THR A 73 39.39 -1.72 -24.23
CA THR A 73 40.13 -1.33 -25.43
C THR A 73 41.58 -1.01 -25.15
N GLY A 74 41.88 -0.32 -24.03
CA GLY A 74 43.25 0.01 -23.62
C GLY A 74 44.10 -1.21 -23.19
N SER A 75 43.46 -2.27 -22.72
CA SER A 75 44.12 -3.50 -22.26
C SER A 75 44.40 -4.48 -23.41
N LEU A 76 43.76 -4.32 -24.56
CA LEU A 76 43.92 -5.23 -25.72
C LEU A 76 45.36 -5.32 -26.25
N ARG A 77 46.13 -4.25 -26.16
CA ARG A 77 47.52 -4.22 -26.59
C ARG A 77 48.42 -5.24 -25.86
N ASN A 78 48.03 -5.65 -24.68
CA ASN A 78 48.75 -6.64 -23.88
C ASN A 78 48.43 -8.09 -24.29
N LEU A 79 47.40 -8.29 -25.13
CA LEU A 79 46.93 -9.62 -25.53
C LEU A 79 47.48 -10.00 -26.93
N PHE A 80 47.53 -9.06 -27.87
CA PHE A 80 47.99 -9.32 -29.24
C PHE A 80 48.22 -8.01 -30.00
N SER A 81 48.90 -8.11 -31.16
CA SER A 81 49.21 -6.97 -32.02
C SER A 81 48.07 -6.65 -32.96
N TYR A 82 47.61 -5.40 -32.96
CA TYR A 82 46.60 -4.87 -33.85
C TYR A 82 46.95 -3.44 -34.30
N SER A 83 46.29 -2.92 -35.33
CA SER A 83 46.55 -1.56 -35.79
C SER A 83 45.68 -0.52 -35.07
N THR A 84 44.40 -0.79 -34.88
CA THR A 84 43.48 0.06 -34.10
C THR A 84 42.49 -0.76 -33.27
N ALA A 85 42.20 -0.29 -32.06
CA ALA A 85 41.06 -0.71 -31.26
C ALA A 85 40.08 0.47 -31.16
N SER A 86 38.81 0.24 -31.47
CA SER A 86 37.81 1.29 -31.53
C SER A 86 36.55 0.87 -30.79
N SER A 87 35.83 1.85 -30.25
CA SER A 87 34.50 1.64 -29.66
C SER A 87 33.50 2.63 -30.24
N ILE A 88 32.25 2.23 -30.37
CA ILE A 88 31.12 3.10 -30.66
C ILE A 88 30.00 2.79 -29.67
N LEU A 89 29.55 3.81 -28.92
CA LEU A 89 28.52 3.69 -27.89
C LEU A 89 27.34 4.59 -28.21
N ILE A 90 26.14 4.14 -27.85
CA ILE A 90 24.95 4.96 -27.88
C ILE A 90 24.76 5.57 -26.48
N LYS A 91 24.96 6.89 -26.35
CA LYS A 91 24.89 7.60 -25.06
C LYS A 91 24.12 8.92 -25.23
N ASN A 92 23.10 9.15 -24.40
CA ASN A 92 22.33 10.41 -24.39
C ASN A 92 21.82 10.86 -25.78
N GLY A 93 21.37 9.92 -26.61
CA GLY A 93 20.87 10.23 -27.96
C GLY A 93 21.95 10.58 -29.00
N LYS A 94 23.24 10.32 -28.70
CA LYS A 94 24.36 10.51 -29.58
C LYS A 94 25.16 9.22 -29.75
N LEU A 95 25.97 9.15 -30.83
CA LEU A 95 27.00 8.13 -31.01
C LEU A 95 28.35 8.69 -30.50
N VAL A 96 28.98 7.98 -29.58
CA VAL A 96 30.32 8.29 -29.10
C VAL A 96 31.31 7.30 -29.74
N PHE A 97 32.13 7.76 -30.65
CA PHE A 97 33.18 6.98 -31.33
C PHE A 97 34.53 7.31 -30.73
N LYS A 98 35.25 6.29 -30.24
CA LYS A 98 36.64 6.40 -29.77
C LYS A 98 37.50 5.41 -30.50
N VAL A 99 38.74 5.83 -30.86
CA VAL A 99 39.74 4.97 -31.50
C VAL A 99 41.11 5.13 -30.85
N TYR A 100 41.73 4.02 -30.53
CA TYR A 100 43.12 3.90 -30.05
C TYR A 100 44.00 3.41 -31.20
N ILE A 101 45.02 4.16 -31.53
CA ILE A 101 45.98 3.86 -32.61
C ILE A 101 47.24 3.24 -31.99
N GLU A 102 47.50 1.95 -32.30
CA GLU A 102 48.73 1.23 -31.84
C GLU A 102 49.78 1.12 -32.93
N GLU A 103 49.35 0.98 -34.18
CA GLU A 103 50.26 0.97 -35.34
C GLU A 103 49.98 2.17 -36.24
N ASN A 104 50.98 2.57 -37.05
CA ASN A 104 50.87 3.67 -37.99
C ASN A 104 49.75 3.46 -39.02
N VAL A 105 48.62 4.13 -38.85
CA VAL A 105 47.46 4.17 -39.75
C VAL A 105 47.16 5.59 -40.19
N ASN A 106 46.57 5.76 -41.38
CA ASN A 106 46.16 7.06 -41.87
C ASN A 106 44.68 7.37 -41.55
N SER A 107 44.27 8.62 -41.74
CA SER A 107 42.89 9.07 -41.46
C SER A 107 41.84 8.29 -42.27
N ASN A 108 42.14 7.89 -43.51
CA ASN A 108 41.23 7.08 -44.33
C ASN A 108 40.95 5.69 -43.75
N PHE A 109 41.94 5.10 -43.08
CA PHE A 109 41.78 3.83 -42.39
C PHE A 109 40.78 3.98 -41.26
N ILE A 110 40.89 5.03 -40.42
CA ILE A 110 39.99 5.31 -39.30
C ILE A 110 38.57 5.56 -39.79
N ILE A 111 38.38 6.34 -40.86
CA ILE A 111 37.07 6.61 -41.47
C ILE A 111 36.41 5.31 -41.93
N ARG A 112 37.16 4.40 -42.57
CA ARG A 112 36.61 3.10 -42.99
C ARG A 112 36.17 2.22 -41.82
N VAL A 113 36.99 2.17 -40.76
CA VAL A 113 36.64 1.45 -39.52
C VAL A 113 35.34 2.03 -38.92
N LYS A 114 35.28 3.36 -38.76
CA LYS A 114 34.11 4.04 -38.25
C LYS A 114 32.83 3.71 -39.04
N ASN A 115 32.90 3.85 -40.39
CA ASN A 115 31.76 3.58 -41.27
C ASN A 115 31.32 2.11 -41.21
N SER A 116 32.29 1.17 -41.13
CA SER A 116 31.97 -0.25 -40.93
C SER A 116 31.29 -0.53 -39.59
N MET A 117 31.72 0.13 -38.50
CA MET A 117 31.10 0.01 -37.20
C MET A 117 29.67 0.57 -37.18
N ILE A 118 29.48 1.77 -37.77
CA ILE A 118 28.16 2.38 -37.89
C ILE A 118 27.18 1.48 -38.66
N ALA A 119 27.65 0.93 -39.81
CA ALA A 119 26.84 0.01 -40.61
C ALA A 119 26.47 -1.26 -39.81
N SER A 120 27.45 -1.85 -39.08
CA SER A 120 27.22 -3.02 -38.24
C SER A 120 26.26 -2.73 -37.08
N LEU A 121 26.42 -1.57 -36.42
CA LEU A 121 25.53 -1.16 -35.31
C LEU A 121 24.10 -0.88 -35.82
N GLY A 122 23.99 -0.23 -36.97
CA GLY A 122 22.70 0.02 -37.64
C GLY A 122 21.94 -1.25 -37.99
N ALA A 123 22.67 -2.29 -38.43
CA ALA A 123 22.07 -3.60 -38.68
C ALA A 123 21.54 -4.29 -37.40
N LEU A 124 22.12 -4.00 -36.23
CA LEU A 124 21.75 -4.58 -34.94
C LEU A 124 20.63 -3.79 -34.22
N VAL A 125 20.63 -2.47 -34.34
CA VAL A 125 19.75 -1.57 -33.55
C VAL A 125 18.62 -0.98 -34.39
N GLY A 126 18.77 -0.90 -35.71
CA GLY A 126 17.83 -0.24 -36.62
C GLY A 126 18.07 1.27 -36.68
N ASN A 127 17.41 2.07 -35.88
CA ASN A 127 17.53 3.53 -35.89
C ASN A 127 18.72 3.98 -35.02
N LEU A 128 19.69 4.67 -35.65
CA LEU A 128 20.84 5.23 -34.96
C LEU A 128 20.71 6.75 -34.80
N PRO A 129 21.25 7.33 -33.71
CA PRO A 129 21.43 8.76 -33.59
C PRO A 129 22.28 9.34 -34.74
N THR A 130 21.93 10.55 -35.20
CA THR A 130 22.65 11.22 -36.30
C THR A 130 23.88 12.01 -35.84
N GLN A 131 23.90 12.42 -34.56
CA GLN A 131 24.98 13.18 -33.98
C GLN A 131 26.07 12.23 -33.50
N ILE A 132 27.33 12.47 -33.93
CA ILE A 132 28.51 11.66 -33.58
C ILE A 132 29.53 12.54 -32.87
N GLU A 133 29.98 12.13 -31.70
CA GLU A 133 31.15 12.68 -30.98
C GLU A 133 32.34 11.76 -31.22
N GLU A 134 33.48 12.32 -31.67
CA GLU A 134 34.67 11.55 -32.05
C GLU A 134 35.85 11.88 -31.15
N SER A 135 36.58 10.86 -30.71
CA SER A 135 37.80 10.97 -29.94
C SER A 135 38.86 10.03 -30.53
N ILE A 136 39.99 10.61 -31.02
CA ILE A 136 41.09 9.88 -31.59
C ILE A 136 42.28 9.95 -30.63
N LEU A 137 42.70 8.80 -30.14
CA LEU A 137 43.82 8.63 -29.21
C LEU A 137 45.01 8.03 -29.96
N GLY A 138 46.04 8.87 -30.20
CA GLY A 138 47.17 8.59 -31.05
C GLY A 138 47.24 9.55 -32.24
N VAL A 139 48.35 9.52 -33.00
CA VAL A 139 48.57 10.42 -34.13
C VAL A 139 48.47 9.63 -35.44
N PRO A 140 47.49 9.91 -36.30
CA PRO A 140 47.44 9.28 -37.62
C PRO A 140 48.57 9.80 -38.49
N LEU A 141 49.16 8.92 -39.31
CA LEU A 141 50.23 9.30 -40.25
C LEU A 141 49.64 9.85 -41.55
N ASP A 142 50.34 10.84 -42.09
CA ASP A 142 49.94 11.56 -43.30
C ASP A 142 50.50 10.89 -44.57
N GLU A 143 50.65 9.57 -44.64
CA GLU A 143 51.18 8.84 -45.78
C GLU A 143 50.13 8.64 -46.88
N THR A 144 50.48 9.06 -48.08
CA THR A 144 49.69 8.94 -49.32
C THR A 144 49.50 7.50 -49.83
N LYS A 145 50.18 6.51 -49.26
CA LYS A 145 50.01 5.08 -49.58
C LYS A 145 48.90 4.48 -48.73
N THR A 146 47.70 4.42 -49.27
CA THR A 146 46.53 3.82 -48.68
C THR A 146 46.72 2.31 -48.50
N LYS A 147 47.16 1.86 -47.33
CA LYS A 147 46.98 0.47 -46.93
C LYS A 147 45.54 0.25 -46.49
N THR A 148 44.89 -0.73 -47.10
CA THR A 148 43.49 -1.10 -46.78
C THR A 148 43.42 -1.82 -45.45
N VAL A 149 42.27 -1.74 -44.77
CA VAL A 149 41.95 -2.62 -43.64
C VAL A 149 41.97 -4.06 -44.15
N ALA A 150 42.90 -4.87 -43.66
CA ALA A 150 43.10 -6.23 -44.15
C ALA A 150 42.24 -7.26 -43.37
N SER A 151 42.05 -7.02 -42.09
CA SER A 151 41.17 -7.80 -41.24
C SER A 151 40.56 -6.92 -40.15
N TYR A 152 39.35 -7.20 -39.77
CA TYR A 152 38.66 -6.58 -38.64
C TYR A 152 37.58 -7.52 -38.07
N PHE A 153 37.20 -7.27 -36.83
CA PHE A 153 36.00 -7.89 -36.23
C PHE A 153 35.31 -6.92 -35.30
N ASN A 154 34.00 -7.05 -35.22
CA ASN A 154 33.11 -6.26 -34.37
C ASN A 154 32.52 -7.15 -33.29
N ILE A 155 32.54 -6.69 -32.03
CA ILE A 155 31.96 -7.36 -30.89
C ILE A 155 30.84 -6.47 -30.32
N PRO A 156 29.60 -6.93 -30.31
CA PRO A 156 28.50 -6.15 -29.75
C PRO A 156 28.56 -6.09 -28.21
N LEU A 157 28.27 -4.90 -27.67
CA LEU A 157 28.12 -4.65 -26.26
C LEU A 157 26.64 -4.77 -25.95
N ILE A 158 26.24 -5.82 -25.23
CA ILE A 158 24.84 -6.11 -24.90
C ILE A 158 24.68 -6.01 -23.39
N ILE A 159 23.85 -5.06 -22.92
CA ILE A 159 23.51 -4.88 -21.51
C ILE A 159 22.01 -5.12 -21.35
N GLY A 160 21.63 -6.03 -20.45
CA GLY A 160 20.26 -6.53 -20.39
C GLY A 160 19.89 -7.19 -21.73
N ASN A 161 18.91 -6.64 -22.42
CA ASN A 161 18.45 -7.13 -23.73
C ASN A 161 18.65 -6.08 -24.84
N ARG A 162 19.56 -5.11 -24.65
CA ARG A 162 19.79 -3.99 -25.57
C ARG A 162 21.24 -3.93 -26.02
N VAL A 163 21.46 -3.72 -27.31
CA VAL A 163 22.77 -3.42 -27.87
C VAL A 163 23.05 -1.94 -27.58
N VAL A 164 24.08 -1.68 -26.78
CA VAL A 164 24.49 -0.32 -26.36
C VAL A 164 25.69 0.21 -27.14
N GLY A 165 26.33 -0.65 -27.93
CA GLY A 165 27.49 -0.26 -28.77
C GLY A 165 28.20 -1.44 -29.36
N LEU A 166 29.38 -1.16 -29.93
CA LEU A 166 30.32 -2.14 -30.51
C LEU A 166 31.73 -1.82 -30.08
N ILE A 167 32.54 -2.87 -29.91
CA ILE A 167 34.01 -2.78 -29.91
C ILE A 167 34.51 -3.37 -31.22
N ASN A 168 35.46 -2.70 -31.88
CA ASN A 168 36.13 -3.13 -33.10
C ASN A 168 37.62 -3.26 -32.87
N VAL A 169 38.18 -4.30 -33.42
CA VAL A 169 39.63 -4.43 -33.55
C VAL A 169 39.97 -4.60 -35.02
N SER A 170 40.89 -3.79 -35.52
CA SER A 170 41.28 -3.77 -36.93
C SER A 170 42.78 -3.88 -37.11
N SER A 171 43.22 -4.59 -38.16
CA SER A 171 44.62 -4.77 -38.49
C SER A 171 44.89 -4.52 -39.97
N ARG A 172 46.08 -4.00 -40.24
CA ARG A 172 46.67 -3.86 -41.62
C ARG A 172 47.19 -5.19 -42.15
N ASN A 173 47.39 -6.19 -41.28
CA ASN A 173 47.89 -7.53 -41.62
C ASN A 173 46.69 -8.49 -41.78
N LYS A 174 46.84 -9.47 -42.68
CA LYS A 174 45.73 -10.35 -43.08
C LYS A 174 45.25 -11.34 -42.01
N ASN A 175 45.94 -11.46 -40.88
CA ASN A 175 45.65 -12.52 -39.89
C ASN A 175 45.44 -11.95 -38.49
N LEU A 176 44.17 -11.63 -38.14
CA LEU A 176 43.71 -11.71 -36.77
C LEU A 176 43.29 -13.17 -36.53
N TYR A 177 44.00 -13.86 -35.67
CA TYR A 177 43.79 -15.30 -35.41
C TYR A 177 42.50 -15.59 -34.69
N LYS A 178 41.91 -16.78 -34.95
CA LYS A 178 40.65 -17.22 -34.34
C LYS A 178 40.69 -17.22 -32.81
N GLU A 179 41.82 -17.58 -32.23
CA GLU A 179 42.01 -17.69 -30.77
C GLU A 179 41.93 -16.33 -30.09
N GLU A 180 42.52 -15.29 -30.70
CA GLU A 180 42.54 -13.91 -30.19
C GLU A 180 41.13 -13.29 -30.21
N VAL A 181 40.37 -13.50 -31.27
CA VAL A 181 38.96 -13.08 -31.40
C VAL A 181 38.11 -13.72 -30.29
N THR A 182 38.30 -15.01 -30.04
CA THR A 182 37.57 -15.75 -29.00
C THR A 182 37.87 -15.19 -27.62
N ALA A 183 39.15 -14.87 -27.33
CA ALA A 183 39.55 -14.29 -26.05
C ALA A 183 38.86 -12.95 -25.77
N ILE A 184 38.84 -12.05 -26.75
CA ILE A 184 38.21 -10.74 -26.60
C ILE A 184 36.68 -10.89 -26.43
N TYR A 185 36.07 -11.80 -27.22
CA TYR A 185 34.65 -12.05 -27.12
C TYR A 185 34.27 -12.50 -25.70
N GLN A 186 35.06 -13.39 -25.09
CA GLN A 186 34.87 -13.84 -23.71
C GLN A 186 35.00 -12.69 -22.69
N ILE A 187 36.03 -11.83 -22.85
CA ILE A 187 36.22 -10.68 -21.97
C ILE A 187 35.05 -9.72 -22.05
N VAL A 188 34.63 -9.35 -23.27
CA VAL A 188 33.49 -8.45 -23.49
C VAL A 188 32.19 -9.07 -22.96
N ALA A 189 31.95 -10.36 -23.22
CA ALA A 189 30.78 -11.07 -22.75
C ALA A 189 30.68 -11.11 -21.21
N GLN A 190 31.81 -11.38 -20.53
CA GLN A 190 31.84 -11.39 -19.06
C GLN A 190 31.66 -9.99 -18.46
N ALA A 191 32.29 -8.96 -19.05
CA ALA A 191 32.15 -7.58 -18.61
C ALA A 191 30.71 -7.08 -18.77
N THR A 192 30.09 -7.34 -19.93
CA THR A 192 28.68 -6.97 -20.16
C THR A 192 27.69 -7.76 -19.31
N ALA A 193 27.97 -9.04 -19.04
CA ALA A 193 27.16 -9.84 -18.10
C ALA A 193 27.24 -9.31 -16.66
N ALA A 194 28.43 -8.88 -16.20
CA ALA A 194 28.61 -8.28 -14.88
C ALA A 194 27.85 -6.95 -14.75
N LEU A 195 27.92 -6.10 -15.78
CA LEU A 195 27.15 -4.85 -15.86
C LEU A 195 25.65 -5.09 -15.84
N SER A 196 25.17 -6.02 -16.66
CA SER A 196 23.75 -6.38 -16.73
C SER A 196 23.22 -6.87 -15.37
N ARG A 197 24.04 -7.66 -14.67
CA ARG A 197 23.70 -8.15 -13.33
C ARG A 197 23.61 -7.00 -12.31
N LEU A 198 24.53 -6.06 -12.35
CA LEU A 198 24.53 -4.92 -11.44
C LEU A 198 23.35 -3.99 -11.72
N GLU A 199 23.06 -3.67 -12.99
CA GLU A 199 21.88 -2.89 -13.41
C GLU A 199 20.58 -3.57 -12.92
N TYR A 200 20.46 -4.89 -13.12
CA TYR A 200 19.30 -5.66 -12.66
C TYR A 200 19.13 -5.60 -11.13
N VAL A 201 20.22 -5.74 -10.37
CA VAL A 201 20.17 -5.65 -8.90
C VAL A 201 19.73 -4.26 -8.46
N LEU A 202 20.29 -3.20 -9.04
CA LEU A 202 19.92 -1.82 -8.72
C LEU A 202 18.46 -1.51 -9.07
N GLU A 203 18.00 -1.92 -10.25
CA GLU A 203 16.59 -1.75 -10.63
C GLU A 203 15.66 -2.54 -9.72
N THR A 204 16.06 -3.76 -9.33
CA THR A 204 15.29 -4.60 -8.41
C THR A 204 15.19 -3.95 -7.02
N GLU A 205 16.30 -3.47 -6.47
CA GLU A 205 16.31 -2.80 -5.16
C GLU A 205 15.53 -1.47 -5.19
N LYS A 206 15.69 -0.67 -6.24
CA LYS A 206 14.88 0.54 -6.46
C LYS A 206 13.39 0.20 -6.57
N GLY A 207 13.05 -0.87 -7.31
CA GLY A 207 11.68 -1.35 -7.44
C GLY A 207 11.09 -1.80 -6.10
N LYS A 208 11.86 -2.54 -5.29
CA LYS A 208 11.44 -2.93 -3.93
C LYS A 208 11.17 -1.73 -3.03
N LEU A 209 12.09 -0.77 -2.98
CA LEU A 209 11.93 0.45 -2.19
C LEU A 209 10.70 1.26 -2.63
N THR A 210 10.52 1.42 -3.95
CA THR A 210 9.35 2.11 -4.51
C THR A 210 8.05 1.39 -4.15
N SER A 211 8.03 0.05 -4.23
CA SER A 211 6.86 -0.75 -3.84
C SER A 211 6.57 -0.65 -2.35
N MET A 212 7.59 -0.66 -1.49
CA MET A 212 7.42 -0.48 -0.05
C MET A 212 6.79 0.88 0.27
N ILE A 213 7.33 1.96 -0.29
CA ILE A 213 6.79 3.32 -0.10
C ILE A 213 5.36 3.43 -0.65
N SER A 214 5.07 2.78 -1.79
CA SER A 214 3.74 2.80 -2.40
C SER A 214 2.69 2.00 -1.62
N SER A 215 3.10 1.01 -0.82
CA SER A 215 2.21 0.20 0.02
C SER A 215 1.86 0.86 1.36
N LEU A 216 2.51 1.96 1.73
CA LEU A 216 2.18 2.71 2.95
C LEU A 216 0.80 3.34 2.82
N VAL A 217 0.00 3.20 3.88
CA VAL A 217 -1.31 3.84 4.01
C VAL A 217 -1.16 5.35 4.23
N ASP A 218 -0.10 5.74 4.92
CA ASP A 218 0.24 7.13 5.16
C ASP A 218 0.75 7.81 3.89
N GLY A 219 0.48 9.10 3.77
CA GLY A 219 0.99 9.92 2.69
C GLY A 219 2.46 10.25 2.92
N VAL A 220 3.34 9.81 2.02
CA VAL A 220 4.78 10.09 2.11
C VAL A 220 5.28 10.75 0.85
N PHE A 221 6.06 11.80 1.01
CA PHE A 221 6.86 12.38 -0.07
C PHE A 221 8.17 12.97 0.45
N MET A 222 9.12 13.16 -0.46
CA MET A 222 10.45 13.69 -0.18
C MET A 222 10.78 14.82 -1.16
N VAL A 223 11.39 15.87 -0.64
CA VAL A 223 11.94 16.98 -1.41
C VAL A 223 13.43 17.11 -1.19
N ASP A 224 14.16 17.64 -2.19
CA ASP A 224 15.55 18.04 -2.02
C ASP A 224 15.67 19.43 -1.35
N THR A 225 16.90 19.90 -1.15
CA THR A 225 17.19 21.22 -0.57
C THR A 225 16.71 22.40 -1.43
N ASN A 226 16.37 22.17 -2.71
CA ASN A 226 15.82 23.16 -3.63
C ASN A 226 14.30 23.02 -3.80
N HIS A 227 13.65 22.26 -2.92
CA HIS A 227 12.21 21.95 -3.00
C HIS A 227 11.78 21.19 -4.27
N ASN A 228 12.69 20.47 -4.94
CA ASN A 228 12.28 19.56 -6.01
C ASN A 228 11.71 18.29 -5.39
N LEU A 229 10.53 17.89 -5.86
CA LEU A 229 9.87 16.67 -5.41
C LEU A 229 10.62 15.45 -5.97
N LEU A 230 11.24 14.67 -5.09
CA LEU A 230 12.01 13.48 -5.44
C LEU A 230 11.12 12.22 -5.47
N ILE A 231 10.27 12.06 -4.48
CA ILE A 231 9.39 10.89 -4.30
C ILE A 231 8.05 11.37 -3.79
N ILE A 232 6.97 10.74 -4.24
CA ILE A 232 5.62 10.88 -3.68
C ILE A 232 4.86 9.56 -3.86
N ASN A 233 4.27 9.02 -2.79
CA ASN A 233 3.53 7.78 -2.85
C ASN A 233 2.07 7.98 -3.29
N GLY A 234 1.37 6.85 -3.53
CA GLY A 234 -0.03 6.85 -3.96
C GLY A 234 -0.99 7.45 -2.92
N ALA A 235 -0.76 7.18 -1.63
CA ALA A 235 -1.58 7.71 -0.54
C ALA A 235 -1.50 9.24 -0.48
N ALA A 236 -0.30 9.83 -0.53
CA ALA A 236 -0.13 11.29 -0.57
C ALA A 236 -0.83 11.93 -1.77
N LYS A 237 -0.75 11.33 -2.96
CA LYS A 237 -1.47 11.81 -4.14
C LYS A 237 -2.99 11.78 -3.95
N THR A 238 -3.50 10.71 -3.34
CA THR A 238 -4.93 10.56 -3.06
C THR A 238 -5.42 11.58 -2.03
N PHE A 239 -4.69 11.78 -0.93
CA PHE A 239 -5.06 12.76 0.11
C PHE A 239 -5.06 14.19 -0.41
N LEU A 240 -4.07 14.51 -1.24
CA LEU A 240 -3.90 15.83 -1.83
C LEU A 240 -4.70 16.02 -3.13
N ASN A 241 -5.43 14.99 -3.57
CA ASN A 241 -6.21 15.01 -4.81
C ASN A 241 -5.37 15.40 -6.06
N ILE A 242 -4.13 14.90 -6.13
CA ILE A 242 -3.19 15.17 -7.23
C ILE A 242 -3.35 14.08 -8.29
N ALA A 243 -4.03 14.38 -9.39
CA ALA A 243 -4.34 13.41 -10.46
C ALA A 243 -3.18 13.13 -11.44
N ASN A 244 -2.11 13.93 -11.46
CA ASN A 244 -1.07 13.90 -12.51
C ASN A 244 0.03 12.87 -12.23
N GLN A 245 0.47 12.14 -13.28
CA GLN A 245 1.62 11.24 -13.22
C GLN A 245 2.94 11.98 -12.93
N THR A 246 3.06 13.24 -13.31
CA THR A 246 4.22 14.13 -13.07
C THR A 246 3.88 15.17 -12.01
N ALA A 247 3.70 14.72 -10.75
CA ALA A 247 3.55 15.63 -9.63
C ALA A 247 4.84 16.41 -9.38
N ASN A 248 4.73 17.70 -9.06
CA ASN A 248 5.83 18.53 -8.57
C ASN A 248 5.46 19.17 -7.22
N PHE A 249 6.41 19.80 -6.55
CA PHE A 249 6.18 20.38 -5.23
C PHE A 249 5.13 21.52 -5.26
N THR A 250 5.05 22.26 -6.34
CA THR A 250 4.02 23.32 -6.52
C THR A 250 2.61 22.73 -6.49
N HIS A 251 2.39 21.55 -7.09
CA HIS A 251 1.09 20.86 -7.01
C HIS A 251 0.75 20.47 -5.56
N VAL A 252 1.73 20.04 -4.78
CA VAL A 252 1.55 19.71 -3.35
C VAL A 252 1.15 20.96 -2.57
N LEU A 253 1.86 22.08 -2.75
CA LEU A 253 1.56 23.34 -2.07
C LEU A 253 0.19 23.88 -2.46
N THR A 254 -0.18 23.79 -3.74
CA THR A 254 -1.51 24.22 -4.21
C THR A 254 -2.63 23.38 -3.60
N ALA A 255 -2.43 22.08 -3.47
CA ALA A 255 -3.41 21.17 -2.88
C ALA A 255 -3.60 21.38 -1.37
N ILE A 256 -2.54 21.72 -0.65
CA ILE A 256 -2.59 22.05 0.79
C ILE A 256 -3.16 23.47 1.00
N GLY A 257 -2.92 24.38 0.06
CA GLY A 257 -3.40 25.76 0.10
C GLY A 257 -2.80 26.53 1.30
N GLN A 258 -3.61 27.46 1.84
CA GLN A 258 -3.22 28.27 3.02
C GLN A 258 -3.47 27.57 4.36
N GLN A 259 -3.99 26.31 4.33
CA GLN A 259 -4.36 25.58 5.54
C GLN A 259 -3.14 25.17 6.36
N TYR A 260 -1.99 24.94 5.71
CA TYR A 260 -0.75 24.58 6.36
C TYR A 260 0.47 25.12 5.60
N ASN A 261 1.35 25.86 6.27
CA ASN A 261 2.53 26.46 5.65
C ASN A 261 3.69 25.45 5.57
N LEU A 262 3.55 24.48 4.68
CA LEU A 262 4.49 23.38 4.54
C LEU A 262 5.88 23.85 4.11
N ALA A 263 6.00 24.84 3.22
CA ALA A 263 7.29 25.30 2.70
C ALA A 263 8.19 25.86 3.80
N ASP A 264 7.66 26.77 4.62
CA ASP A 264 8.42 27.37 5.73
C ASP A 264 8.84 26.31 6.77
N LYS A 265 7.99 25.30 7.00
CA LYS A 265 8.29 24.20 7.91
C LYS A 265 9.44 23.33 7.39
N ILE A 266 9.46 23.03 6.09
CA ILE A 266 10.56 22.32 5.43
C ILE A 266 11.85 23.13 5.58
N ASP A 267 11.83 24.44 5.29
CA ASP A 267 13.01 25.31 5.42
C ASP A 267 13.53 25.33 6.86
N GLN A 268 12.63 25.39 7.85
CA GLN A 268 13.00 25.31 9.26
C GLN A 268 13.71 23.99 9.60
N VAL A 269 13.19 22.85 9.10
CA VAL A 269 13.77 21.51 9.31
C VAL A 269 15.13 21.40 8.64
N LEU A 270 15.27 21.85 7.40
CA LEU A 270 16.53 21.83 6.67
C LEU A 270 17.60 22.71 7.32
N LYS A 271 17.22 23.91 7.78
CA LYS A 271 18.13 24.85 8.42
C LYS A 271 18.62 24.38 9.80
N ASN A 272 17.70 23.85 10.60
CA ASN A 272 17.99 23.46 11.98
C ASN A 272 18.51 22.02 12.10
N ASN A 273 18.38 21.23 11.04
CA ASN A 273 18.67 19.80 10.99
C ASN A 273 17.96 19.01 12.12
N THR A 274 16.72 19.39 12.43
CA THR A 274 15.90 18.77 13.48
C THR A 274 14.55 18.38 12.90
N ALA A 275 14.02 17.22 13.32
CA ALA A 275 12.67 16.80 12.93
C ALA A 275 11.62 17.73 13.57
N LEU A 276 10.50 17.91 12.88
CA LEU A 276 9.34 18.67 13.31
C LEU A 276 8.09 17.76 13.25
N GLU A 277 7.27 17.85 14.29
CA GLU A 277 5.98 17.18 14.39
C GLU A 277 4.91 18.24 14.64
N ASP A 278 3.94 18.35 13.72
CA ASP A 278 2.76 19.18 13.88
C ASP A 278 1.53 18.27 13.95
N LYS A 279 0.74 18.39 15.02
CA LYS A 279 -0.42 17.52 15.29
C LYS A 279 -1.74 18.16 14.86
N GLU A 280 -2.68 17.30 14.49
CA GLU A 280 -4.07 17.67 14.26
C GLU A 280 -4.27 18.77 13.19
N ILE A 281 -3.46 18.72 12.14
CA ILE A 281 -3.56 19.66 11.02
C ILE A 281 -4.74 19.29 10.13
N THR A 282 -5.67 20.19 9.96
CA THR A 282 -6.83 19.98 9.08
C THR A 282 -6.52 20.41 7.65
N ILE A 283 -6.58 19.48 6.69
CA ILE A 283 -6.40 19.73 5.26
C ILE A 283 -7.54 19.03 4.51
N ASN A 284 -8.29 19.76 3.68
CA ASN A 284 -9.37 19.22 2.86
C ASN A 284 -10.38 18.35 3.63
N ASN A 285 -10.85 18.82 4.80
CA ASN A 285 -11.77 18.10 5.72
C ASN A 285 -11.22 16.80 6.31
N LYS A 286 -9.92 16.56 6.23
CA LYS A 286 -9.23 15.47 6.89
C LYS A 286 -8.28 16.02 7.94
N VAL A 287 -8.04 15.24 9.00
CA VAL A 287 -7.12 15.61 10.08
C VAL A 287 -5.87 14.74 9.98
N PHE A 288 -4.70 15.39 9.97
CA PHE A 288 -3.40 14.74 9.83
C PHE A 288 -2.47 15.10 10.96
N ASP A 289 -1.67 14.12 11.41
CA ASP A 289 -0.41 14.41 12.07
C ASP A 289 0.69 14.46 11.02
N VAL A 290 1.46 15.56 10.99
CA VAL A 290 2.46 15.84 9.97
C VAL A 290 3.85 15.74 10.58
N PHE A 291 4.67 14.85 10.05
CA PHE A 291 6.06 14.67 10.45
C PHE A 291 6.98 15.13 9.33
N ILE A 292 7.90 16.03 9.62
CA ILE A 292 8.92 16.53 8.68
C ILE A 292 10.28 16.20 9.24
N THR A 293 11.04 15.36 8.54
CA THR A 293 12.35 14.87 9.01
C THR A 293 13.44 15.21 8.02
N PRO A 294 14.60 15.75 8.46
CA PRO A 294 15.72 15.95 7.56
C PRO A 294 16.30 14.60 7.12
N VAL A 295 16.63 14.47 5.84
CA VAL A 295 17.24 13.26 5.28
C VAL A 295 18.76 13.46 5.22
N PRO A 296 19.54 12.71 6.03
CA PRO A 296 21.00 12.87 6.08
C PRO A 296 21.66 12.36 4.78
N ASN A 297 22.84 12.87 4.47
CA ASN A 297 23.71 12.33 3.43
C ASN A 297 24.40 11.06 3.98
N ALA A 298 23.99 9.89 3.51
CA ALA A 298 24.53 8.60 3.97
C ALA A 298 26.04 8.39 3.64
N LEU A 299 26.64 9.24 2.79
CA LEU A 299 28.04 9.13 2.37
C LEU A 299 29.00 9.98 3.23
N GLU A 300 28.51 10.79 4.15
CA GLU A 300 29.30 11.67 5.01
C GLU A 300 29.08 11.33 6.48
N GLU A 301 30.12 10.86 7.18
CA GLU A 301 30.04 10.33 8.55
C GLU A 301 29.89 11.37 9.68
N ASN A 302 30.14 12.66 9.46
CA ASN A 302 30.06 13.66 10.53
C ASN A 302 29.55 15.02 10.01
N ASN A 303 28.43 15.50 10.62
CA ASN A 303 27.87 16.84 10.42
C ASN A 303 27.42 17.19 8.99
N ALA A 304 27.00 16.19 8.22
CA ALA A 304 26.52 16.40 6.86
C ALA A 304 25.25 17.24 6.84
N GLN A 305 25.22 18.24 5.98
CA GLN A 305 23.96 18.93 5.67
C GLN A 305 22.95 17.96 5.08
N PRO A 306 21.67 18.08 5.44
CA PRO A 306 20.66 17.19 4.90
C PRO A 306 20.55 17.32 3.37
N ILE A 307 20.37 16.21 2.69
CA ILE A 307 20.15 16.20 1.21
C ILE A 307 18.72 16.58 0.84
N GLY A 308 17.82 16.73 1.83
CA GLY A 308 16.41 17.05 1.63
C GLY A 308 15.61 16.79 2.89
N ALA A 309 14.29 16.83 2.76
CA ALA A 309 13.34 16.53 3.83
C ALA A 309 12.35 15.45 3.38
N SER A 310 12.04 14.53 4.29
CA SER A 310 10.96 13.56 4.16
C SER A 310 9.74 14.05 4.93
N ILE A 311 8.58 14.04 4.30
CA ILE A 311 7.31 14.47 4.87
C ILE A 311 6.36 13.29 4.92
N LEU A 312 5.78 13.04 6.12
CA LEU A 312 4.79 12.01 6.36
C LEU A 312 3.48 12.66 6.84
N PHE A 313 2.38 12.33 6.19
CA PHE A 313 1.02 12.69 6.58
C PHE A 313 0.32 11.43 7.10
N HIS A 314 0.10 11.38 8.40
CA HIS A 314 -0.66 10.32 9.06
C HIS A 314 -2.13 10.76 9.20
N ASP A 315 -3.04 10.07 8.51
CA ASP A 315 -4.48 10.40 8.51
C ASP A 315 -5.13 9.88 9.81
N ILE A 316 -5.42 10.78 10.73
CA ILE A 316 -6.09 10.51 12.02
C ILE A 316 -7.57 10.93 12.01
N THR A 317 -8.17 11.08 10.83
CA THR A 317 -9.56 11.59 10.69
C THR A 317 -10.56 10.70 11.42
N ILE A 318 -10.41 9.38 11.33
CA ILE A 318 -11.31 8.41 11.98
C ILE A 318 -11.14 8.48 13.48
N GLU A 319 -9.90 8.48 13.99
CA GLU A 319 -9.59 8.57 15.41
C GLU A 319 -10.20 9.82 16.03
N LYS A 320 -10.01 10.97 15.38
CA LYS A 320 -10.56 12.25 15.81
C LYS A 320 -12.09 12.31 15.75
N SER A 321 -12.69 11.70 14.74
CA SER A 321 -14.15 11.61 14.67
C SER A 321 -14.72 10.80 15.82
N ILE A 322 -14.08 9.69 16.19
CA ILE A 322 -14.47 8.85 17.34
C ILE A 322 -14.29 9.62 18.65
N GLU A 323 -13.17 10.33 18.80
CA GLU A 323 -12.90 11.14 19.99
C GLU A 323 -13.98 12.23 20.17
N THR A 324 -14.30 12.98 19.12
CA THR A 324 -15.35 14.00 19.13
C THR A 324 -16.72 13.40 19.49
N ILE A 325 -17.09 12.26 18.89
CA ILE A 325 -18.35 11.57 19.21
C ILE A 325 -18.38 11.17 20.69
N LYS A 326 -17.26 10.70 21.24
CA LYS A 326 -17.14 10.33 22.66
C LYS A 326 -17.26 11.55 23.58
N GLU A 327 -16.67 12.67 23.24
CA GLU A 327 -16.79 13.92 23.99
C GLU A 327 -18.23 14.46 23.97
N ASP A 328 -18.82 14.56 22.77
CA ASP A 328 -20.22 14.99 22.59
C ASP A 328 -21.18 14.12 23.40
N PHE A 329 -20.96 12.79 23.38
CA PHE A 329 -21.74 11.85 24.20
C PHE A 329 -21.57 12.12 25.69
N THR A 330 -20.34 12.34 26.17
CA THR A 330 -20.08 12.61 27.58
C THR A 330 -20.81 13.88 28.04
N HIS A 331 -20.72 14.95 27.25
CA HIS A 331 -21.43 16.19 27.49
C HIS A 331 -22.95 16.01 27.51
N MET A 332 -23.48 15.31 26.52
CA MET A 332 -24.91 15.02 26.44
C MET A 332 -25.38 14.17 27.63
N MET A 333 -24.64 13.13 28.03
CA MET A 333 -24.98 12.29 29.18
C MET A 333 -25.02 13.09 30.48
N VAL A 334 -24.07 13.99 30.71
CA VAL A 334 -24.08 14.87 31.88
C VAL A 334 -25.37 15.73 31.90
N HIS A 335 -25.78 16.26 30.74
CA HIS A 335 -27.00 17.03 30.61
C HIS A 335 -28.27 16.19 30.83
N GLU A 336 -28.35 15.01 30.20
CA GLU A 336 -29.51 14.12 30.31
C GLU A 336 -29.69 13.55 31.73
N LEU A 337 -28.57 13.30 32.46
CA LEU A 337 -28.65 12.87 33.87
C LEU A 337 -28.95 14.04 34.81
N ARG A 338 -28.50 15.25 34.50
CA ARG A 338 -28.74 16.43 35.33
C ARG A 338 -30.22 16.84 35.33
N ALA A 339 -30.91 16.77 34.17
CA ALA A 339 -32.29 17.21 34.06
C ALA A 339 -33.27 16.47 34.99
N PRO A 340 -33.32 15.11 35.01
CA PRO A 340 -34.17 14.39 35.95
C PRO A 340 -33.79 14.61 37.42
N LEU A 341 -32.45 14.71 37.70
CA LEU A 341 -31.95 14.97 39.04
C LEU A 341 -32.39 16.36 39.54
N THR A 342 -32.33 17.38 38.70
CA THR A 342 -32.80 18.74 39.03
C THR A 342 -34.32 18.72 39.27
N ALA A 343 -35.09 18.04 38.43
CA ALA A 343 -36.54 17.95 38.64
C ALA A 343 -36.91 17.22 39.93
N ILE A 344 -36.16 16.21 40.35
CA ILE A 344 -36.32 15.54 41.65
C ILE A 344 -35.99 16.53 42.77
N LYS A 345 -34.84 17.22 42.67
CA LYS A 345 -34.39 18.20 43.68
C LYS A 345 -35.40 19.35 43.84
N ASP A 346 -35.81 19.98 42.74
CA ASP A 346 -36.74 21.12 42.76
C ASP A 346 -38.09 20.72 43.33
N SER A 347 -38.57 19.48 43.00
CA SER A 347 -39.80 18.94 43.57
C SER A 347 -39.71 18.71 45.09
N ALA A 348 -38.55 18.25 45.57
CA ALA A 348 -38.27 18.06 46.98
C ALA A 348 -38.14 19.41 47.71
N GLU A 349 -37.42 20.36 47.15
CA GLU A 349 -37.23 21.71 47.69
C GLU A 349 -38.59 22.44 47.83
N LEU A 350 -39.41 22.37 46.74
CA LEU A 350 -40.76 22.95 46.78
C LEU A 350 -41.66 22.30 47.86
N MET A 351 -41.55 20.98 48.09
CA MET A 351 -42.27 20.32 49.17
C MET A 351 -41.79 20.84 50.55
N ILE A 352 -40.49 20.97 50.77
CA ILE A 352 -39.91 21.43 52.03
C ILE A 352 -40.33 22.87 52.29
N GLU A 353 -40.13 23.77 51.33
CA GLU A 353 -40.44 25.20 51.46
C GLU A 353 -41.94 25.43 51.73
N THR A 354 -42.83 24.72 51.00
CA THR A 354 -44.25 24.85 51.20
C THR A 354 -44.67 24.31 52.57
N PHE A 355 -44.01 23.27 53.08
CA PHE A 355 -44.29 22.72 54.41
C PHE A 355 -43.81 23.66 55.51
N GLU A 356 -42.69 24.33 55.35
CA GLU A 356 -42.16 25.30 56.29
C GLU A 356 -43.04 26.57 56.35
N ASP A 357 -43.49 27.06 55.17
CA ASP A 357 -44.26 28.31 55.07
C ASP A 357 -45.74 28.14 55.50
N LYS A 358 -46.38 27.04 55.09
CA LYS A 358 -47.83 26.85 55.23
C LYS A 358 -48.25 25.71 56.20
N GLY A 359 -47.27 24.99 56.75
CA GLY A 359 -47.51 23.88 57.69
C GLY A 359 -48.07 22.61 57.05
N ALA A 360 -48.64 22.65 55.87
CA ALA A 360 -49.06 21.50 55.09
C ALA A 360 -49.25 21.83 53.61
N LEU A 361 -48.98 20.86 52.75
CA LEU A 361 -49.30 20.89 51.32
C LEU A 361 -50.72 20.33 51.12
N GLU A 362 -51.42 20.85 50.09
CA GLU A 362 -52.66 20.19 49.66
C GLU A 362 -52.34 18.76 49.17
N LYS A 363 -53.15 17.80 49.55
CA LYS A 363 -52.94 16.36 49.29
C LYS A 363 -52.71 16.07 47.80
N GLU A 364 -53.36 16.82 46.93
CA GLU A 364 -53.20 16.65 45.46
C GLU A 364 -51.85 17.21 44.94
N GLN A 365 -51.39 18.31 45.48
CA GLN A 365 -50.09 18.87 45.17
C GLN A 365 -48.97 17.96 45.65
N GLN A 366 -49.04 17.45 46.87
CA GLN A 366 -48.10 16.49 47.42
C GLN A 366 -48.00 15.23 46.54
N LYS A 367 -49.17 14.67 46.19
CA LYS A 367 -49.23 13.50 45.30
C LYS A 367 -48.58 13.76 43.95
N ARG A 368 -48.82 14.93 43.34
CA ARG A 368 -48.26 15.33 42.06
C ARG A 368 -46.72 15.43 42.10
N LEU A 369 -46.17 16.09 43.14
CA LEU A 369 -44.74 16.23 43.33
C LEU A 369 -44.07 14.87 43.55
N LEU A 370 -44.64 14.00 44.39
CA LEU A 370 -44.17 12.62 44.56
C LEU A 370 -44.22 11.81 43.28
N GLN A 371 -45.26 11.97 42.45
CA GLN A 371 -45.34 11.31 41.14
C GLN A 371 -44.27 11.80 40.16
N ILE A 372 -43.94 13.09 40.19
CA ILE A 372 -42.86 13.65 39.39
C ILE A 372 -41.52 13.05 39.83
N MET A 373 -41.25 13.01 41.13
CA MET A 373 -40.04 12.44 41.69
C MET A 373 -39.89 10.95 41.36
N ASP A 374 -40.96 10.15 41.53
CA ASP A 374 -40.96 8.71 41.20
C ASP A 374 -40.66 8.50 39.70
N MET A 375 -41.36 9.25 38.83
CA MET A 375 -41.19 9.17 37.40
C MET A 375 -39.73 9.54 36.97
N GLN A 376 -39.20 10.62 37.51
CA GLN A 376 -37.83 11.06 37.16
C GLN A 376 -36.76 10.13 37.74
N SER A 377 -36.99 9.54 38.91
CA SER A 377 -36.10 8.53 39.50
C SER A 377 -36.06 7.26 38.65
N LYS A 378 -37.20 6.80 38.14
CA LYS A 378 -37.28 5.65 37.22
C LYS A 378 -36.55 5.94 35.90
N ASN A 379 -36.78 7.12 35.32
CA ASN A 379 -36.09 7.53 34.09
C ASN A 379 -34.58 7.57 34.28
N LEU A 380 -34.09 8.13 35.40
CA LEU A 380 -32.66 8.20 35.72
C LEU A 380 -32.05 6.79 35.86
N LEU A 381 -32.75 5.88 36.55
CA LEU A 381 -32.31 4.49 36.72
C LEU A 381 -32.22 3.76 35.38
N GLU A 382 -33.19 3.97 34.50
CA GLU A 382 -33.20 3.40 33.16
C GLU A 382 -32.02 3.90 32.33
N GLN A 383 -31.70 5.21 32.35
CA GLN A 383 -30.54 5.79 31.67
C GLN A 383 -29.23 5.21 32.19
N ILE A 384 -29.07 5.07 33.52
CA ILE A 384 -27.87 4.45 34.11
C ILE A 384 -27.75 3.00 33.65
N ASN A 385 -28.84 2.22 33.64
CA ASN A 385 -28.84 0.83 33.19
C ASN A 385 -28.45 0.73 31.69
N GLN A 386 -28.90 1.66 30.84
CA GLN A 386 -28.51 1.71 29.43
C GLN A 386 -27.00 1.91 29.28
N VAL A 387 -26.39 2.81 30.06
CA VAL A 387 -24.94 3.03 30.04
C VAL A 387 -24.18 1.77 30.48
N LEU A 388 -24.66 1.11 31.55
CA LEU A 388 -24.05 -0.10 32.07
C LEU A 388 -24.18 -1.28 31.07
N ASP A 389 -25.37 -1.44 30.45
CA ASP A 389 -25.58 -2.46 29.42
C ASP A 389 -24.67 -2.21 28.20
N ALA A 390 -24.54 -0.96 27.71
CA ALA A 390 -23.63 -0.61 26.63
C ALA A 390 -22.18 -0.92 26.97
N ALA A 391 -21.73 -0.62 28.20
CA ALA A 391 -20.36 -0.93 28.65
C ALA A 391 -20.11 -2.45 28.75
N LYS A 392 -21.12 -3.23 29.20
CA LYS A 392 -21.01 -4.71 29.24
C LYS A 392 -20.96 -5.32 27.85
N ILE A 393 -21.73 -4.79 26.89
CA ILE A 393 -21.72 -5.22 25.48
C ILE A 393 -20.35 -4.95 24.87
N GLU A 394 -19.80 -3.76 25.09
CA GLU A 394 -18.47 -3.38 24.59
C GLU A 394 -17.35 -4.25 25.16
N ALA A 395 -17.43 -4.57 26.44
CA ALA A 395 -16.47 -5.45 27.11
C ALA A 395 -16.65 -6.95 26.79
N GLY A 396 -17.67 -7.32 25.98
CA GLY A 396 -17.99 -8.73 25.70
C GLY A 396 -18.48 -9.52 26.93
N LYS A 397 -18.94 -8.80 27.98
CA LYS A 397 -19.40 -9.38 29.26
C LYS A 397 -20.93 -9.38 29.42
N PHE A 398 -21.66 -9.09 28.33
CA PHE A 398 -23.11 -9.08 28.37
C PHE A 398 -23.64 -10.51 28.37
N SER A 399 -24.35 -10.89 29.43
CA SER A 399 -24.96 -12.22 29.61
C SER A 399 -26.47 -12.16 29.51
N ILE A 400 -27.06 -13.23 29.01
CA ILE A 400 -28.53 -13.42 28.87
C ILE A 400 -28.94 -14.77 29.46
N GLU A 401 -30.14 -14.86 29.99
CA GLU A 401 -30.73 -16.07 30.53
C GLU A 401 -31.83 -16.58 29.60
N LYS A 402 -31.45 -17.49 28.68
CA LYS A 402 -32.39 -18.02 27.67
C LYS A 402 -33.36 -19.03 28.26
N VAL A 403 -34.64 -18.81 27.99
CA VAL A 403 -35.73 -19.74 28.30
C VAL A 403 -36.61 -19.91 27.05
N SER A 404 -37.22 -21.10 26.90
CA SER A 404 -38.14 -21.38 25.78
C SER A 404 -39.40 -20.55 25.92
N SER A 405 -39.57 -19.56 25.04
CA SER A 405 -40.60 -18.51 25.15
C SER A 405 -41.48 -18.43 23.90
N ASP A 406 -42.72 -18.03 24.11
CA ASP A 406 -43.64 -17.60 23.04
C ASP A 406 -43.41 -16.11 22.76
N ILE A 407 -42.89 -15.80 21.59
CA ILE A 407 -42.61 -14.41 21.20
C ILE A 407 -43.89 -13.60 21.02
N GLY A 408 -44.99 -14.23 20.64
CA GLY A 408 -46.28 -13.56 20.53
C GLY A 408 -46.76 -12.99 21.88
N GLU A 409 -46.60 -13.76 22.95
CA GLU A 409 -46.92 -13.33 24.31
C GLU A 409 -45.98 -12.19 24.78
N VAL A 410 -44.67 -12.31 24.50
CA VAL A 410 -43.68 -11.26 24.81
C VAL A 410 -44.05 -9.95 24.12
N ILE A 411 -44.47 -10.00 22.84
CA ILE A 411 -44.89 -8.82 22.07
C ILE A 411 -46.12 -8.19 22.67
N GLN A 412 -47.18 -8.99 23.01
CA GLN A 412 -48.40 -8.48 23.60
C GLN A 412 -48.11 -7.76 24.91
N ASN A 413 -47.33 -8.37 25.80
CA ASN A 413 -46.93 -7.79 27.08
C ASN A 413 -46.10 -6.51 26.91
N ALA A 414 -45.27 -6.39 25.84
CA ALA A 414 -44.49 -5.20 25.56
C ALA A 414 -45.34 -4.06 24.96
N VAL A 415 -46.40 -4.36 24.20
CA VAL A 415 -47.25 -3.34 23.56
C VAL A 415 -48.27 -2.73 24.53
N GLU A 416 -48.84 -3.55 25.42
CA GLU A 416 -49.92 -3.15 26.35
C GLU A 416 -49.62 -1.86 27.13
N PRO A 417 -48.43 -1.63 27.73
CA PRO A 417 -48.12 -0.41 28.48
C PRO A 417 -48.11 0.87 27.61
N TYR A 418 -47.99 0.75 26.30
CA TYR A 418 -47.92 1.89 25.38
C TYR A 418 -49.29 2.31 24.82
N LEU A 419 -50.36 1.51 24.98
CA LEU A 419 -51.71 1.83 24.50
C LEU A 419 -52.24 3.19 25.01
N PRO A 420 -52.12 3.54 26.32
CA PRO A 420 -52.59 4.84 26.80
C PRO A 420 -51.76 6.01 26.23
N GLN A 421 -50.46 5.83 26.05
CA GLN A 421 -49.57 6.83 25.50
C GLN A 421 -49.83 7.08 24.00
N ALA A 422 -50.05 6.01 23.24
CA ALA A 422 -50.38 6.06 21.82
C ALA A 422 -51.75 6.77 21.62
N SER A 423 -52.75 6.42 22.42
CA SER A 423 -54.08 7.07 22.41
C SER A 423 -53.99 8.57 22.70
N LYS A 424 -53.19 8.98 23.70
CA LYS A 424 -52.98 10.40 24.02
C LYS A 424 -52.34 11.17 22.88
N LYS A 425 -51.49 10.54 22.07
CA LYS A 425 -50.88 11.10 20.89
C LYS A 425 -51.70 10.92 19.62
N GLN A 426 -52.89 10.28 19.71
CA GLN A 426 -53.75 9.92 18.56
C GLN A 426 -53.02 8.99 17.55
N ILE A 427 -52.12 8.13 18.02
CA ILE A 427 -51.40 7.15 17.20
C ILE A 427 -52.09 5.80 17.36
N LEU A 428 -52.37 5.12 16.22
CA LEU A 428 -52.91 3.76 16.25
C LEU A 428 -51.72 2.78 16.40
N ILE A 429 -51.68 2.05 17.53
CA ILE A 429 -50.75 0.94 17.72
C ILE A 429 -51.50 -0.39 17.60
N SER A 430 -50.96 -1.34 16.85
CA SER A 430 -51.51 -2.67 16.62
C SER A 430 -50.45 -3.75 16.52
N THR A 431 -50.84 -5.00 16.72
CA THR A 431 -50.00 -6.18 16.54
C THR A 431 -50.44 -6.98 15.32
N ASP A 432 -49.49 -7.50 14.54
CA ASP A 432 -49.67 -8.42 13.39
C ASP A 432 -48.81 -9.66 13.62
N ILE A 433 -49.33 -10.62 14.35
CA ILE A 433 -48.60 -11.82 14.74
C ILE A 433 -49.15 -13.01 13.98
N TYR A 434 -48.28 -13.69 13.21
CA TYR A 434 -48.63 -14.92 12.51
C TYR A 434 -48.69 -16.10 13.49
N TYR A 435 -49.82 -16.76 13.59
CA TYR A 435 -50.02 -17.92 14.44
C TYR A 435 -50.18 -19.20 13.61
N PRO A 436 -49.60 -20.37 14.07
CA PRO A 436 -48.76 -20.53 15.27
C PRO A 436 -47.32 -20.08 15.06
N LEU A 437 -46.74 -19.34 16.04
CA LEU A 437 -45.32 -19.07 16.10
C LEU A 437 -44.56 -20.22 16.79
N PRO A 438 -43.38 -20.62 16.29
CA PRO A 438 -42.53 -21.55 17.01
C PRO A 438 -41.98 -20.90 18.28
N LYS A 439 -41.78 -21.70 19.35
CA LYS A 439 -41.07 -21.25 20.53
C LYS A 439 -39.61 -21.02 20.21
N VAL A 440 -39.04 -20.01 20.83
CA VAL A 440 -37.63 -19.63 20.69
C VAL A 440 -36.92 -19.53 22.03
N ASP A 441 -35.66 -19.87 22.09
CA ASP A 441 -34.85 -19.76 23.32
C ASP A 441 -34.32 -18.34 23.45
N VAL A 442 -34.97 -17.55 24.27
CA VAL A 442 -34.65 -16.14 24.48
C VAL A 442 -34.72 -15.76 25.96
N ASP A 443 -34.08 -14.65 26.29
CA ASP A 443 -34.31 -13.95 27.56
C ASP A 443 -35.50 -12.98 27.37
N PRO A 444 -36.69 -13.29 27.95
CA PRO A 444 -37.89 -12.49 27.70
C PRO A 444 -37.77 -11.06 28.22
N VAL A 445 -37.00 -10.83 29.30
CA VAL A 445 -36.77 -9.50 29.87
C VAL A 445 -35.95 -8.65 28.89
N ARG A 446 -34.90 -9.23 28.31
CA ARG A 446 -34.05 -8.55 27.35
C ARG A 446 -34.76 -8.32 26.00
N ILE A 447 -35.55 -9.28 25.52
CA ILE A 447 -36.37 -9.06 24.31
C ILE A 447 -37.45 -7.99 24.54
N THR A 448 -38.08 -7.96 25.72
CA THR A 448 -38.99 -6.87 26.10
C THR A 448 -38.25 -5.51 26.10
N GLN A 449 -36.99 -5.44 26.57
CA GLN A 449 -36.18 -4.23 26.51
C GLN A 449 -35.95 -3.78 25.06
N VAL A 450 -35.68 -4.72 24.12
CA VAL A 450 -35.57 -4.43 22.67
C VAL A 450 -36.88 -3.85 22.15
N LEU A 451 -38.03 -4.52 22.41
CA LEU A 451 -39.34 -4.07 21.95
C LEU A 451 -39.69 -2.69 22.50
N ASN A 452 -39.45 -2.46 23.78
CA ASN A 452 -39.70 -1.16 24.42
C ASN A 452 -38.92 -0.04 23.76
N ASN A 453 -37.64 -0.28 23.44
CA ASN A 453 -36.81 0.71 22.74
C ASN A 453 -37.35 1.00 21.34
N LEU A 454 -37.72 -0.03 20.56
CA LEU A 454 -38.25 0.14 19.21
C LEU A 454 -39.63 0.81 19.20
N ILE A 455 -40.55 0.38 20.07
CA ILE A 455 -41.91 0.96 20.17
C ILE A 455 -41.85 2.42 20.64
N SER A 456 -41.03 2.72 21.65
CA SER A 456 -40.82 4.08 22.15
C SER A 456 -40.29 5.01 21.06
N ASN A 457 -39.31 4.53 20.26
CA ASN A 457 -38.77 5.28 19.12
C ASN A 457 -39.84 5.52 18.04
N SER A 458 -40.59 4.49 17.64
CA SER A 458 -41.70 4.63 16.68
C SER A 458 -42.75 5.62 17.15
N LEU A 459 -43.19 5.56 18.42
CA LEU A 459 -44.13 6.53 18.97
C LEU A 459 -43.57 7.95 19.08
N LYS A 460 -42.24 8.11 19.21
CA LYS A 460 -41.56 9.40 19.24
C LYS A 460 -41.57 10.08 17.89
N PHE A 461 -41.28 9.32 16.81
CA PHE A 461 -41.09 9.85 15.47
C PHE A 461 -42.31 9.77 14.56
N THR A 462 -43.42 9.14 15.05
CA THR A 462 -44.69 9.12 14.34
C THR A 462 -45.51 10.36 14.67
N PRO A 463 -46.02 11.08 13.65
CA PRO A 463 -46.89 12.24 13.84
C PRO A 463 -48.27 11.81 14.40
N PRO A 464 -49.08 12.78 14.95
CA PRO A 464 -50.47 12.51 15.32
C PRO A 464 -51.26 11.90 14.14
N ASN A 465 -52.21 11.02 14.46
CA ASN A 465 -52.98 10.21 13.51
C ASN A 465 -52.14 9.19 12.70
N GLY A 466 -50.89 8.93 13.12
CA GLY A 466 -50.07 7.93 12.52
C GLY A 466 -50.39 6.51 13.01
N LYS A 467 -49.59 5.53 12.48
CA LYS A 467 -49.79 4.11 12.77
C LYS A 467 -48.44 3.47 13.16
N VAL A 468 -48.47 2.63 14.19
CA VAL A 468 -47.33 1.76 14.57
C VAL A 468 -47.83 0.32 14.58
N VAL A 469 -47.11 -0.59 13.94
CA VAL A 469 -47.41 -2.01 13.85
C VAL A 469 -46.25 -2.82 14.39
N VAL A 470 -46.54 -3.69 15.37
CA VAL A 470 -45.54 -4.67 15.85
C VAL A 470 -45.89 -6.03 15.25
N SER A 471 -44.99 -6.57 14.43
CA SER A 471 -45.22 -7.80 13.68
C SER A 471 -44.28 -8.93 14.09
N ALA A 472 -44.73 -10.17 13.97
CA ALA A 472 -43.91 -11.35 14.12
C ALA A 472 -44.28 -12.42 13.11
N LYS A 473 -43.30 -12.91 12.32
CA LYS A 473 -43.52 -13.94 11.28
C LYS A 473 -42.44 -15.01 11.36
N PRO A 474 -42.78 -16.30 11.22
CA PRO A 474 -41.82 -17.37 11.11
C PRO A 474 -41.16 -17.36 9.71
N GLY A 475 -39.90 -17.71 9.63
CA GLY A 475 -39.13 -17.91 8.40
C GLY A 475 -38.28 -19.17 8.52
N ASP A 476 -37.38 -19.39 7.55
CA ASP A 476 -36.49 -20.56 7.48
C ASP A 476 -35.53 -20.64 8.68
N GLY A 477 -35.98 -21.30 9.76
CA GLY A 477 -35.17 -21.48 10.97
C GLY A 477 -35.05 -20.23 11.87
N ILE A 478 -35.80 -19.17 11.60
CA ILE A 478 -35.84 -17.93 12.38
C ILE A 478 -37.26 -17.42 12.60
N VAL A 479 -37.43 -16.63 13.64
CA VAL A 479 -38.63 -15.75 13.81
C VAL A 479 -38.16 -14.32 13.57
N THR A 480 -38.80 -13.62 12.64
CA THR A 480 -38.56 -12.20 12.38
C THR A 480 -39.61 -11.36 13.13
N VAL A 481 -39.13 -10.43 13.95
CA VAL A 481 -39.95 -9.47 14.70
C VAL A 481 -39.65 -8.07 14.17
N GLY A 482 -40.69 -7.33 13.81
CA GLY A 482 -40.58 -5.98 13.26
C GLY A 482 -41.46 -4.96 13.97
N VAL A 483 -40.96 -3.74 14.12
CA VAL A 483 -41.75 -2.57 14.54
C VAL A 483 -41.73 -1.59 13.38
N SER A 484 -42.90 -1.33 12.81
CA SER A 484 -43.13 -0.49 11.65
C SER A 484 -43.92 0.74 12.01
N ASP A 485 -43.49 1.91 11.55
CA ASP A 485 -44.22 3.17 11.70
C ASP A 485 -44.34 3.90 10.34
N ASN A 486 -45.30 4.80 10.26
CA ASN A 486 -45.47 5.74 9.14
C ASN A 486 -45.00 7.15 9.49
N GLY A 487 -43.91 7.24 10.25
CA GLY A 487 -43.27 8.47 10.69
C GLY A 487 -42.44 9.16 9.63
N ILE A 488 -41.54 10.02 10.09
CA ILE A 488 -40.70 10.87 9.22
C ILE A 488 -39.73 10.08 8.34
N GLY A 489 -39.45 8.80 8.65
CA GLY A 489 -38.46 8.00 7.94
C GLY A 489 -37.02 8.41 8.22
N ILE A 490 -36.06 7.69 7.60
CA ILE A 490 -34.64 7.85 7.80
C ILE A 490 -33.95 7.95 6.41
N PRO A 491 -33.18 8.99 6.13
CA PRO A 491 -32.41 9.10 4.90
C PRO A 491 -31.44 7.93 4.68
N GLU A 492 -31.22 7.50 3.44
CA GLU A 492 -30.45 6.30 3.12
C GLU A 492 -28.98 6.37 3.61
N ASN A 493 -28.36 7.54 3.53
CA ASN A 493 -27.00 7.78 4.00
C ASN A 493 -26.84 7.62 5.52
N GLU A 494 -27.90 7.82 6.30
CA GLU A 494 -27.89 7.74 7.77
C GLU A 494 -28.19 6.32 8.29
N GLN A 495 -28.73 5.42 7.44
CA GLN A 495 -29.15 4.07 7.86
C GLN A 495 -27.98 3.15 8.19
N LYS A 496 -26.81 3.36 7.59
CA LYS A 496 -25.63 2.51 7.78
C LYS A 496 -25.09 2.55 9.21
N ASP A 497 -25.16 3.72 9.84
CA ASP A 497 -24.60 3.96 11.16
C ASP A 497 -25.64 3.94 12.29
N LEU A 498 -26.92 3.66 11.96
CA LEU A 498 -28.05 3.72 12.89
C LEU A 498 -27.88 2.86 14.15
N PHE A 499 -27.20 1.72 14.05
CA PHE A 499 -26.92 0.81 15.17
C PHE A 499 -25.53 1.03 15.79
N SER A 500 -24.84 2.09 15.41
CA SER A 500 -23.55 2.47 16.00
C SER A 500 -23.74 3.14 17.36
N LYS A 501 -22.74 2.99 18.23
CA LYS A 501 -22.75 3.57 19.56
C LYS A 501 -22.76 5.10 19.48
N TYR A 502 -23.65 5.75 20.25
CA TYR A 502 -23.81 7.20 20.33
C TYR A 502 -24.38 7.88 19.07
N TYR A 503 -24.76 7.11 18.06
CA TYR A 503 -25.25 7.67 16.82
C TYR A 503 -26.64 8.28 16.95
N GLN A 504 -26.81 9.49 16.43
CA GLN A 504 -28.07 10.20 16.34
C GLN A 504 -28.18 10.85 14.95
N ILE A 505 -29.36 10.80 14.35
CA ILE A 505 -29.64 11.36 13.05
C ILE A 505 -29.56 12.90 13.14
N ARG A 506 -28.68 13.52 12.36
CA ARG A 506 -28.41 14.97 12.40
C ARG A 506 -29.47 15.81 11.67
N THR A 507 -30.19 15.22 10.75
CA THR A 507 -31.17 15.89 9.87
C THR A 507 -32.59 15.99 10.44
N THR A 508 -32.85 15.46 11.63
CA THR A 508 -34.16 15.57 12.29
C THR A 508 -34.42 16.99 12.80
N PRO A 509 -35.68 17.49 12.77
CA PRO A 509 -36.03 18.77 13.37
C PRO A 509 -35.50 18.91 14.80
N HIS A 510 -34.91 20.04 15.12
CA HIS A 510 -34.19 20.33 16.35
C HIS A 510 -34.91 19.95 17.66
N GLU A 511 -36.27 19.99 17.66
CA GLU A 511 -37.10 19.61 18.82
C GLU A 511 -37.21 18.09 19.04
N LEU A 512 -37.11 17.28 17.97
CA LEU A 512 -37.20 15.82 18.04
C LEU A 512 -35.81 15.18 18.23
N ALA A 513 -34.74 15.81 17.73
CA ALA A 513 -33.36 15.33 17.86
C ALA A 513 -32.82 15.38 19.30
N LYS A 514 -33.29 16.32 20.11
CA LYS A 514 -32.78 16.59 21.47
C LYS A 514 -33.15 15.55 22.54
N LYS A 515 -33.91 14.49 22.25
CA LYS A 515 -34.35 13.51 23.25
C LYS A 515 -33.85 12.11 22.96
N GLY A 516 -32.68 11.75 23.49
CA GLY A 516 -32.21 10.36 23.47
C GLY A 516 -30.72 10.22 23.66
N THR A 517 -30.28 9.09 24.17
CA THR A 517 -28.87 8.81 24.49
C THR A 517 -28.05 8.30 23.30
N GLY A 518 -28.70 7.91 22.19
CA GLY A 518 -28.02 7.22 21.09
C GLY A 518 -27.51 5.82 21.45
N LEU A 519 -27.90 5.29 22.62
CA LEU A 519 -27.53 3.95 23.09
C LEU A 519 -28.59 2.90 22.79
N GLY A 520 -29.86 3.26 22.63
CA GLY A 520 -30.96 2.31 22.54
C GLY A 520 -30.80 1.30 21.41
N LEU A 521 -30.54 1.76 20.18
CA LEU A 521 -30.38 0.87 19.03
C LEU A 521 -29.07 0.07 19.08
N TYR A 522 -28.00 0.62 19.66
CA TYR A 522 -26.76 -0.10 19.92
C TYR A 522 -27.00 -1.26 20.91
N ILE A 523 -27.73 -1.00 22.01
CA ILE A 523 -28.11 -2.02 22.99
C ILE A 523 -29.02 -3.06 22.34
N THR A 524 -30.02 -2.65 21.52
CA THR A 524 -30.87 -3.54 20.73
C THR A 524 -30.01 -4.51 19.91
N LYS A 525 -29.01 -4.00 19.14
CA LYS A 525 -28.08 -4.84 18.37
C LYS A 525 -27.28 -5.79 19.26
N GLY A 526 -26.80 -5.33 20.40
CA GLY A 526 -26.06 -6.15 21.37
C GLY A 526 -26.91 -7.28 21.96
N ILE A 527 -28.14 -6.98 22.40
CA ILE A 527 -29.08 -7.97 22.94
C ILE A 527 -29.44 -9.01 21.89
N VAL A 528 -29.83 -8.59 20.68
CA VAL A 528 -30.19 -9.50 19.58
C VAL A 528 -28.99 -10.35 19.17
N GLY A 529 -27.80 -9.77 19.11
CA GLY A 529 -26.54 -10.51 18.83
C GLY A 529 -26.22 -11.56 19.88
N ALA A 530 -26.47 -11.30 21.18
CA ALA A 530 -26.32 -12.28 22.25
C ALA A 530 -27.31 -13.46 22.11
N HIS A 531 -28.46 -13.23 21.45
CA HIS A 531 -29.43 -14.27 21.08
C HIS A 531 -29.10 -14.97 19.76
N ASN A 532 -27.93 -14.70 19.14
CA ASN A 532 -27.49 -15.17 17.81
C ASN A 532 -28.44 -14.71 16.67
N GLY A 533 -29.13 -13.59 16.86
CA GLY A 533 -29.97 -12.93 15.88
C GLY A 533 -29.25 -11.80 15.12
N SER A 534 -29.95 -11.17 14.21
CA SER A 534 -29.52 -9.99 13.47
C SER A 534 -30.58 -8.89 13.53
N VAL A 535 -30.15 -7.63 13.37
CA VAL A 535 -31.02 -6.44 13.28
C VAL A 535 -30.92 -5.82 11.91
N GLY A 536 -32.03 -5.19 11.46
CA GLY A 536 -32.03 -4.47 10.18
C GLY A 536 -33.04 -3.32 10.21
N VAL A 537 -32.91 -2.44 9.20
CA VAL A 537 -33.81 -1.29 9.01
C VAL A 537 -34.23 -1.23 7.55
N ILE A 538 -35.50 -0.89 7.32
CA ILE A 538 -36.10 -0.56 6.03
C ILE A 538 -36.77 0.79 6.23
N SER A 539 -36.31 1.83 5.60
CA SER A 539 -36.83 3.18 5.75
C SER A 539 -36.67 3.99 4.48
N SER A 540 -37.58 4.93 4.32
CA SER A 540 -37.44 6.01 3.29
C SER A 540 -37.94 7.29 3.92
N GLU A 541 -37.27 8.39 3.67
CA GLU A 541 -37.65 9.70 4.17
C GLU A 541 -39.12 10.06 3.77
N GLY A 542 -39.92 10.47 4.75
CA GLY A 542 -41.34 10.79 4.57
C GLY A 542 -42.26 9.59 4.41
N LYS A 543 -41.77 8.32 4.43
CA LYS A 543 -42.60 7.11 4.26
C LYS A 543 -42.66 6.22 5.49
N GLY A 544 -41.89 6.55 6.54
CA GLY A 544 -41.83 5.78 7.77
C GLY A 544 -40.66 4.83 7.84
N THR A 545 -40.59 4.09 8.95
CA THR A 545 -39.48 3.20 9.28
C THR A 545 -39.98 1.85 9.75
N THR A 546 -39.31 0.78 9.32
CA THR A 546 -39.45 -0.56 9.89
C THR A 546 -38.10 -0.99 10.43
N ILE A 547 -37.98 -1.17 11.73
CA ILE A 547 -36.82 -1.80 12.36
C ILE A 547 -37.19 -3.22 12.71
N TYR A 548 -36.43 -4.20 12.29
CA TYR A 548 -36.69 -5.61 12.53
C TYR A 548 -35.47 -6.33 13.11
N PHE A 549 -35.73 -7.41 13.80
CA PHE A 549 -34.72 -8.32 14.29
C PHE A 549 -35.14 -9.78 14.10
N THR A 550 -34.14 -10.67 14.04
CA THR A 550 -34.34 -12.09 13.86
C THR A 550 -33.93 -12.86 15.12
N LEU A 551 -34.65 -13.94 15.42
CA LEU A 551 -34.34 -14.86 16.53
C LEU A 551 -34.29 -16.28 15.97
N PRO A 552 -33.22 -17.07 16.22
CA PRO A 552 -33.13 -18.45 15.72
C PRO A 552 -34.10 -19.37 16.46
N ILE A 553 -34.78 -20.26 15.71
CA ILE A 553 -35.65 -21.30 16.23
C ILE A 553 -34.76 -22.47 16.68
N GLN A 554 -35.15 -23.18 17.77
CA GLN A 554 -34.45 -24.38 18.24
C GLN A 554 -34.28 -25.44 17.13
N GLY A 555 -33.04 -25.90 16.92
CA GLY A 555 -32.69 -26.95 15.94
C GLY A 555 -32.00 -26.49 14.66
N GLY A 556 -31.92 -25.21 14.41
CA GLY A 556 -31.11 -24.65 13.32
C GLY A 556 -29.71 -24.27 13.81
N GLY A 557 -28.68 -25.04 13.42
CA GLY A 557 -27.28 -24.72 13.75
C GLY A 557 -26.86 -23.33 13.24
N PRO A 558 -25.86 -22.68 13.86
CA PRO A 558 -25.46 -21.32 13.52
C PRO A 558 -24.91 -21.26 12.11
N ARG A 559 -25.63 -20.66 11.17
CA ARG A 559 -25.02 -20.13 9.95
C ARG A 559 -24.42 -18.78 10.32
N VAL A 560 -23.10 -18.78 10.50
CA VAL A 560 -22.29 -17.56 10.61
C VAL A 560 -22.40 -16.83 9.27
N LEU A 561 -23.22 -15.81 9.20
CA LEU A 561 -23.18 -14.80 8.16
C LEU A 561 -22.17 -13.74 8.61
N GLN A 562 -20.92 -13.88 8.13
CA GLN A 562 -19.93 -12.83 8.22
C GLN A 562 -20.44 -11.57 7.52
N GLY A 563 -20.37 -10.47 8.27
CA GLY A 563 -20.57 -9.07 7.95
C GLY A 563 -20.74 -8.67 6.47
N HIS A 564 -21.97 -8.65 6.04
CA HIS A 564 -22.48 -7.70 5.04
C HIS A 564 -23.95 -7.50 5.38
N VAL A 565 -24.47 -6.28 5.21
CA VAL A 565 -25.89 -6.00 5.20
C VAL A 565 -26.51 -6.85 4.08
N VAL A 566 -26.90 -8.08 4.43
CA VAL A 566 -27.57 -8.96 3.49
C VAL A 566 -29.01 -8.50 3.45
N GLN A 567 -29.39 -7.84 2.37
CA GLN A 567 -30.76 -7.88 1.92
C GLN A 567 -31.09 -9.37 1.73
N THR A 568 -31.83 -9.96 2.68
CA THR A 568 -32.33 -11.32 2.51
C THR A 568 -33.25 -11.32 1.29
N PRO A 569 -32.98 -12.11 0.24
CA PRO A 569 -33.90 -12.19 -0.90
C PRO A 569 -35.26 -12.72 -0.38
N GLY A 570 -36.28 -11.87 -0.39
CA GLY A 570 -37.64 -12.23 0.01
C GLY A 570 -38.28 -11.38 1.10
N VAL A 571 -37.56 -10.55 1.84
CA VAL A 571 -38.13 -9.61 2.80
C VAL A 571 -38.28 -8.24 2.13
N THR A 572 -39.31 -8.05 1.35
CA THR A 572 -39.72 -6.74 0.86
C THR A 572 -40.64 -6.07 1.90
N ALA A 573 -40.61 -4.72 1.96
CA ALA A 573 -41.53 -3.95 2.82
C ALA A 573 -43.00 -4.38 2.68
N ALA A 574 -43.38 -4.89 1.51
CA ALA A 574 -44.72 -5.45 1.26
C ALA A 574 -45.04 -6.73 2.06
N ASN A 575 -44.02 -7.53 2.44
CA ASN A 575 -44.23 -8.80 3.18
C ASN A 575 -44.26 -8.62 4.71
N LEU A 576 -43.97 -7.43 5.21
CA LEU A 576 -44.02 -7.09 6.64
C LEU A 576 -45.28 -6.22 6.97
N VAL A 577 -45.95 -5.65 5.96
CA VAL A 577 -47.07 -4.72 6.11
C VAL A 577 -48.40 -5.29 5.60
N ASN A 578 -48.40 -6.47 4.89
CA ASN A 578 -49.64 -7.19 4.50
C ASN A 578 -49.85 -8.44 5.33
#